data_c384132fa510a7d8df008497ba1108a9
#
_entry.id   c384132fa510a7d8df008497ba1108a9
#
_cell.length_a   1.000
_cell.length_b   1.000
_cell.length_c   1.000
_cell.angle_alpha   90.00
_cell.angle_beta   90.00
_cell.angle_gamma   90.00
#
_symmetry.space_group_name_H-M   'P 1'
#
loop_
_entity.id
_entity.type
_entity.pdbx_description
1 polymer ?
#
loop_
_entity_poly.entity_id
_entity_poly.type
_entity_poly.pdbx_seq_one_letter_code
_entity_poly.pdbx_strand_id
1 'polypeptide(L)'
;MSKTAYVFPGQGAQFVGMGKELYENHPLAKELFEKANDILGFRITDIMFAGTDEELKQTKVTQPALFLHSVIRALCLGDEFQPDMVAGHSLGEFSALVAAGALSFEDGLRLVSKRALAMQEACEANPGTMAAILGLPDEKVVEILKTIEGGVVIAANFNCPGQLVISGDVDAVDRACEALKEAGAKRALRLNVGGAFHSPLMEPARVALAEAIEATEFHTPRCPIYQNVPAHAVNCTHGIKKNLIAQLTAPVRWTESVQAMVADGATRFIEVGPGAVLQGLVKKIAPAVETEGKQ
;
A
#
# COMPACT_ATOMS: atom_id res chain seq x y z
N MET A 1 2.11 18.13 -22.29
CA MET A 1 0.81 18.34 -21.63
C MET A 1 0.96 17.93 -20.18
N SER A 2 0.35 18.69 -19.27
CA SER A 2 0.31 18.38 -17.84
C SER A 2 -0.54 17.14 -17.62
N LYS A 3 -0.04 16.16 -16.84
CA LYS A 3 -0.75 14.94 -16.49
C LYS A 3 -1.07 14.87 -15.01
N THR A 4 -2.22 14.29 -14.68
CA THR A 4 -2.67 14.07 -13.31
C THR A 4 -2.52 12.59 -12.94
N ALA A 5 -1.77 12.33 -11.86
CA ALA A 5 -1.63 11.02 -11.24
C ALA A 5 -2.56 10.91 -10.02
N TYR A 6 -3.33 9.83 -9.95
CA TYR A 6 -4.10 9.50 -8.76
C TYR A 6 -3.38 8.40 -7.98
N VAL A 7 -3.16 8.63 -6.70
CA VAL A 7 -2.41 7.73 -5.83
C VAL A 7 -3.24 7.29 -4.63
N PHE A 8 -3.03 6.04 -4.21
CA PHE A 8 -3.85 5.38 -3.21
C PHE A 8 -3.00 4.92 -2.03
N PRO A 9 -3.37 5.31 -0.78
CA PRO A 9 -2.58 4.99 0.40
C PRO A 9 -2.67 3.51 0.78
N GLY A 10 -1.66 3.06 1.49
CA GLY A 10 -1.60 1.76 2.14
C GLY A 10 -1.73 1.84 3.65
N GLN A 11 -1.35 0.76 4.31
CA GLN A 11 -1.42 0.59 5.76
C GLN A 11 -0.65 1.70 6.49
N GLY A 12 -1.25 2.22 7.56
CA GLY A 12 -0.76 3.37 8.33
C GLY A 12 -1.57 4.66 8.13
N ALA A 13 -2.45 4.71 7.12
CA ALA A 13 -3.33 5.86 6.86
C ALA A 13 -4.71 5.75 7.55
N GLN A 14 -5.06 4.60 8.12
CA GLN A 14 -6.36 4.36 8.76
C GLN A 14 -6.54 5.16 10.07
N PHE A 15 -7.78 5.53 10.33
CA PHE A 15 -8.21 6.18 11.58
C PHE A 15 -9.68 5.85 11.88
N VAL A 16 -10.05 5.79 13.15
CA VAL A 16 -11.44 5.57 13.58
C VAL A 16 -12.33 6.73 13.13
N GLY A 17 -13.45 6.43 12.50
CA GLY A 17 -14.35 7.41 11.85
C GLY A 17 -14.16 7.52 10.34
N MET A 18 -13.11 6.89 9.78
CA MET A 18 -12.87 6.92 8.34
C MET A 18 -14.05 6.38 7.54
N GLY A 19 -14.45 7.09 6.50
CA GLY A 19 -15.55 6.70 5.62
C GLY A 19 -16.96 7.01 6.13
N LYS A 20 -17.14 7.41 7.40
CA LYS A 20 -18.46 7.67 7.98
C LYS A 20 -19.20 8.80 7.27
N GLU A 21 -18.54 9.92 7.07
CA GLU A 21 -19.12 11.08 6.38
C GLU A 21 -19.52 10.72 4.94
N LEU A 22 -18.68 9.96 4.24
CA LEU A 22 -18.95 9.48 2.89
C LEU A 22 -20.19 8.56 2.86
N TYR A 23 -20.29 7.65 3.84
CA TYR A 23 -21.46 6.76 4.00
C TYR A 23 -22.76 7.55 4.26
N GLU A 24 -22.71 8.56 5.12
CA GLU A 24 -23.89 9.33 5.52
C GLU A 24 -24.38 10.27 4.42
N ASN A 25 -23.47 10.83 3.61
CA ASN A 25 -23.79 11.90 2.67
C ASN A 25 -23.85 11.47 1.21
N HIS A 26 -23.43 10.26 0.87
CA HIS A 26 -23.41 9.81 -0.53
C HIS A 26 -24.14 8.47 -0.71
N PRO A 27 -25.28 8.43 -1.43
CA PRO A 27 -26.09 7.22 -1.61
C PRO A 27 -25.31 6.03 -2.18
N LEU A 28 -24.48 6.27 -3.21
CA LEU A 28 -23.62 5.22 -3.79
C LEU A 28 -22.61 4.67 -2.77
N ALA A 29 -22.03 5.55 -1.95
CA ALA A 29 -21.09 5.10 -0.91
C ALA A 29 -21.79 4.19 0.11
N LYS A 30 -22.98 4.55 0.56
CA LYS A 30 -23.77 3.74 1.47
C LYS A 30 -24.05 2.35 0.88
N GLU A 31 -24.49 2.29 -0.36
CA GLU A 31 -24.74 1.03 -1.08
C GLU A 31 -23.49 0.16 -1.13
N LEU A 32 -22.34 0.74 -1.50
CA LEU A 32 -21.08 0.01 -1.63
C LEU A 32 -20.53 -0.47 -0.28
N PHE A 33 -20.66 0.33 0.78
CA PHE A 33 -20.26 -0.09 2.13
C PHE A 33 -21.14 -1.23 2.65
N GLU A 34 -22.47 -1.18 2.43
CA GLU A 34 -23.35 -2.30 2.83
C GLU A 34 -23.04 -3.56 2.01
N LYS A 35 -22.81 -3.43 0.71
CA LYS A 35 -22.36 -4.55 -0.13
C LYS A 35 -21.05 -5.15 0.35
N ALA A 36 -20.13 -4.31 0.83
CA ALA A 36 -18.86 -4.77 1.40
C ALA A 36 -19.07 -5.57 2.70
N ASN A 37 -19.98 -5.14 3.59
CA ASN A 37 -20.33 -5.90 4.78
C ASN A 37 -20.84 -7.30 4.40
N ASP A 38 -21.69 -7.41 3.38
CA ASP A 38 -22.22 -8.69 2.90
C ASP A 38 -21.10 -9.58 2.33
N ILE A 39 -20.22 -9.04 1.51
CA ILE A 39 -19.09 -9.78 0.90
C ILE A 39 -18.13 -10.30 1.97
N LEU A 40 -17.81 -9.48 2.96
CA LEU A 40 -16.87 -9.82 4.03
C LEU A 40 -17.48 -10.76 5.09
N GLY A 41 -18.82 -10.81 5.19
CA GLY A 41 -19.53 -11.60 6.18
C GLY A 41 -19.50 -11.03 7.60
N PHE A 42 -19.08 -9.78 7.76
CA PHE A 42 -19.14 -9.02 9.01
C PHE A 42 -19.27 -7.51 8.71
N ARG A 43 -19.73 -6.76 9.70
CA ARG A 43 -19.93 -5.32 9.56
C ARG A 43 -18.60 -4.55 9.77
N ILE A 44 -17.79 -4.49 8.76
CA ILE A 44 -16.53 -3.70 8.79
C ILE A 44 -16.82 -2.22 9.03
N THR A 45 -17.97 -1.73 8.57
CA THR A 45 -18.41 -0.35 8.78
C THR A 45 -18.53 0.01 10.27
N ASP A 46 -18.94 -0.91 11.13
CA ASP A 46 -19.05 -0.65 12.57
C ASP A 46 -17.65 -0.39 13.17
N ILE A 47 -16.64 -1.15 12.73
CA ILE A 47 -15.26 -0.96 13.15
C ILE A 47 -14.69 0.35 12.57
N MET A 48 -14.89 0.60 11.28
CA MET A 48 -14.39 1.81 10.60
C MET A 48 -14.95 3.08 11.22
N PHE A 49 -16.25 3.11 11.55
CA PHE A 49 -16.96 4.33 11.95
C PHE A 49 -16.90 4.61 13.45
N ALA A 50 -16.90 3.56 14.28
CA ALA A 50 -17.04 3.69 15.72
C ALA A 50 -16.32 2.59 16.53
N GLY A 51 -15.46 1.78 15.92
CA GLY A 51 -14.63 0.79 16.60
C GLY A 51 -13.48 1.41 17.38
N THR A 52 -12.57 0.56 17.83
CA THR A 52 -11.34 0.98 18.52
C THR A 52 -10.14 1.02 17.57
N ASP A 53 -9.09 1.75 17.94
CA ASP A 53 -7.82 1.75 17.21
C ASP A 53 -7.22 0.34 17.13
N GLU A 54 -7.36 -0.46 18.19
CA GLU A 54 -6.87 -1.84 18.25
C GLU A 54 -7.59 -2.75 17.24
N GLU A 55 -8.91 -2.63 17.13
CA GLU A 55 -9.68 -3.38 16.13
C GLU A 55 -9.29 -2.98 14.71
N LEU A 56 -9.17 -1.68 14.47
CA LEU A 56 -8.82 -1.15 13.15
C LEU A 56 -7.37 -1.46 12.72
N LYS A 57 -6.44 -1.66 13.66
CA LYS A 57 -5.04 -2.04 13.41
C LYS A 57 -4.83 -3.49 13.02
N GLN A 58 -5.80 -4.36 13.25
CA GLN A 58 -5.68 -5.76 12.84
C GLN A 58 -5.58 -5.84 11.31
N THR A 59 -4.55 -6.48 10.79
CA THR A 59 -4.27 -6.54 9.33
C THR A 59 -5.49 -6.99 8.52
N LYS A 60 -6.24 -7.96 9.02
CA LYS A 60 -7.50 -8.46 8.41
C LYS A 60 -8.61 -7.42 8.30
N VAL A 61 -8.54 -6.35 9.10
CA VAL A 61 -9.50 -5.22 9.11
C VAL A 61 -8.91 -4.01 8.40
N THR A 62 -7.65 -3.65 8.71
CA THR A 62 -6.98 -2.47 8.18
C THR A 62 -6.98 -2.44 6.65
N GLN A 63 -6.62 -3.54 6.02
CA GLN A 63 -6.49 -3.57 4.57
C GLN A 63 -7.84 -3.41 3.86
N PRO A 64 -8.90 -4.19 4.18
CA PRO A 64 -10.22 -3.94 3.61
C PRO A 64 -10.76 -2.54 3.91
N ALA A 65 -10.55 -2.00 5.12
CA ALA A 65 -11.01 -0.66 5.49
C ALA A 65 -10.38 0.43 4.61
N LEU A 66 -9.06 0.39 4.41
CA LEU A 66 -8.33 1.31 3.53
C LEU A 66 -8.77 1.19 2.07
N PHE A 67 -8.90 -0.04 1.58
CA PHE A 67 -9.39 -0.32 0.24
C PHE A 67 -10.79 0.26 0.03
N LEU A 68 -11.73 -0.01 0.94
CA LEU A 68 -13.11 0.47 0.85
C LEU A 68 -13.18 2.00 0.83
N HIS A 69 -12.52 2.65 1.77
CA HIS A 69 -12.51 4.11 1.80
C HIS A 69 -11.99 4.70 0.49
N SER A 70 -10.82 4.23 0.04
CA SER A 70 -10.15 4.75 -1.16
C SER A 70 -10.95 4.49 -2.45
N VAL A 71 -11.43 3.27 -2.63
CA VAL A 71 -12.18 2.88 -3.84
C VAL A 71 -13.54 3.53 -3.90
N ILE A 72 -14.29 3.51 -2.78
CA ILE A 72 -15.61 4.13 -2.71
C ILE A 72 -15.49 5.64 -2.94
N ARG A 73 -14.47 6.29 -2.36
CA ARG A 73 -14.22 7.70 -2.62
C ARG A 73 -13.93 7.97 -4.10
N ALA A 74 -13.09 7.16 -4.73
CA ALA A 74 -12.79 7.29 -6.16
C ALA A 74 -14.05 7.15 -7.03
N LEU A 75 -14.88 6.15 -6.73
CA LEU A 75 -16.15 5.92 -7.46
C LEU A 75 -17.15 7.07 -7.25
N CYS A 76 -17.19 7.66 -6.05
CA CYS A 76 -18.05 8.80 -5.74
C CYS A 76 -17.57 10.12 -6.39
N LEU A 77 -16.35 10.21 -6.88
CA LEU A 77 -15.90 11.36 -7.69
C LEU A 77 -16.55 11.39 -9.07
N GLY A 78 -17.05 10.25 -9.58
CA GLY A 78 -17.70 10.19 -10.88
C GLY A 78 -16.84 10.79 -11.99
N ASP A 79 -17.39 11.77 -12.70
CA ASP A 79 -16.71 12.44 -13.83
C ASP A 79 -15.51 13.32 -13.41
N GLU A 80 -15.35 13.63 -12.13
CA GLU A 80 -14.16 14.33 -11.62
C GLU A 80 -12.92 13.41 -11.56
N PHE A 81 -13.13 12.10 -11.54
CA PHE A 81 -12.03 11.13 -11.54
C PHE A 81 -11.48 10.93 -12.95
N GLN A 82 -10.48 11.73 -13.31
CA GLN A 82 -9.87 11.79 -14.65
C GLN A 82 -8.36 11.44 -14.57
N PRO A 83 -7.98 10.18 -14.32
CA PRO A 83 -6.58 9.82 -14.21
C PRO A 83 -5.90 9.70 -15.57
N ASP A 84 -4.73 10.33 -15.72
CA ASP A 84 -3.78 10.00 -16.79
C ASP A 84 -2.92 8.79 -16.41
N MET A 85 -2.76 8.55 -15.10
CA MET A 85 -2.04 7.43 -14.53
C MET A 85 -2.47 7.20 -13.07
N VAL A 86 -2.28 5.96 -12.59
CA VAL A 86 -2.57 5.60 -11.20
C VAL A 86 -1.42 4.82 -10.58
N ALA A 87 -1.29 4.92 -9.27
CA ALA A 87 -0.39 4.10 -8.45
C ALA A 87 -0.97 3.91 -7.06
N GLY A 88 -0.54 2.88 -6.36
CA GLY A 88 -0.91 2.66 -4.96
C GLY A 88 0.27 2.11 -4.16
N HIS A 89 0.38 2.52 -2.91
CA HIS A 89 1.44 2.04 -2.02
C HIS A 89 0.99 0.73 -1.36
N SER A 90 1.68 -0.37 -1.64
CA SER A 90 1.37 -1.70 -1.10
C SER A 90 -0.11 -2.08 -1.32
N LEU A 91 -0.92 -2.15 -0.28
CA LEU A 91 -2.39 -2.37 -0.36
C LEU A 91 -3.06 -1.43 -1.37
N GLY A 92 -2.62 -0.20 -1.43
CA GLY A 92 -3.17 0.83 -2.34
C GLY A 92 -3.08 0.46 -3.82
N GLU A 93 -2.21 -0.46 -4.22
CA GLU A 93 -2.13 -0.97 -5.59
C GLU A 93 -3.43 -1.67 -6.02
N PHE A 94 -4.11 -2.39 -5.10
CA PHE A 94 -5.44 -2.98 -5.35
C PHE A 94 -6.50 -1.89 -5.53
N SER A 95 -6.45 -0.83 -4.73
CA SER A 95 -7.36 0.32 -4.87
C SER A 95 -7.16 1.00 -6.23
N ALA A 96 -5.91 1.19 -6.66
CA ALA A 96 -5.57 1.75 -7.97
C ALA A 96 -6.11 0.88 -9.12
N LEU A 97 -5.99 -0.45 -9.01
CA LEU A 97 -6.48 -1.40 -10.01
C LEU A 97 -8.01 -1.32 -10.18
N VAL A 98 -8.76 -1.25 -9.10
CA VAL A 98 -10.22 -1.07 -9.16
C VAL A 98 -10.58 0.30 -9.74
N ALA A 99 -9.96 1.37 -9.26
CA ALA A 99 -10.21 2.72 -9.76
C ALA A 99 -9.90 2.87 -11.25
N ALA A 100 -8.89 2.17 -11.76
CA ALA A 100 -8.55 2.14 -13.18
C ALA A 100 -9.37 1.14 -14.00
N GLY A 101 -10.30 0.42 -13.39
CA GLY A 101 -11.17 -0.55 -14.07
C GLY A 101 -10.50 -1.89 -14.42
N ALA A 102 -9.33 -2.18 -13.87
CA ALA A 102 -8.65 -3.46 -14.06
C ALA A 102 -9.26 -4.60 -13.22
N LEU A 103 -9.92 -4.27 -12.12
CA LEU A 103 -10.67 -5.18 -11.25
C LEU A 103 -12.07 -4.62 -10.99
N SER A 104 -13.05 -5.51 -10.79
CA SER A 104 -14.33 -5.12 -10.21
C SER A 104 -14.17 -4.76 -8.74
N PHE A 105 -15.11 -3.99 -8.19
CA PHE A 105 -15.16 -3.66 -6.76
C PHE A 105 -15.18 -4.92 -5.91
N GLU A 106 -16.03 -5.88 -6.28
CA GLU A 106 -16.24 -7.14 -5.57
C GLU A 106 -14.99 -8.02 -5.58
N ASP A 107 -14.36 -8.18 -6.74
CA ASP A 107 -13.15 -9.00 -6.87
C ASP A 107 -11.97 -8.34 -6.18
N GLY A 108 -11.84 -7.01 -6.29
CA GLY A 108 -10.84 -6.25 -5.56
C GLY A 108 -10.97 -6.44 -4.04
N LEU A 109 -12.18 -6.35 -3.51
CA LEU A 109 -12.44 -6.55 -2.07
C LEU A 109 -12.14 -7.98 -1.63
N ARG A 110 -12.55 -9.00 -2.41
CA ARG A 110 -12.24 -10.40 -2.10
C ARG A 110 -10.74 -10.67 -2.09
N LEU A 111 -10.00 -10.14 -3.07
CA LEU A 111 -8.54 -10.26 -3.12
C LEU A 111 -7.86 -9.57 -1.93
N VAL A 112 -8.30 -8.37 -1.59
CA VAL A 112 -7.77 -7.64 -0.43
C VAL A 112 -8.05 -8.37 0.89
N SER A 113 -9.25 -8.92 1.06
CA SER A 113 -9.58 -9.73 2.22
C SER A 113 -8.71 -10.99 2.29
N LYS A 114 -8.53 -11.69 1.18
CA LYS A 114 -7.64 -12.87 1.08
C LYS A 114 -6.20 -12.51 1.41
N ARG A 115 -5.71 -11.38 0.87
CA ARG A 115 -4.37 -10.85 1.15
C ARG A 115 -4.19 -10.59 2.64
N ALA A 116 -5.12 -9.90 3.27
CA ALA A 116 -5.06 -9.53 4.67
C ALA A 116 -5.01 -10.77 5.59
N LEU A 117 -5.85 -11.77 5.33
CA LEU A 117 -5.88 -13.03 6.08
C LEU A 117 -4.59 -13.83 5.87
N ALA A 118 -4.15 -13.99 4.62
CA ALA A 118 -2.91 -14.72 4.31
C ALA A 118 -1.67 -14.06 4.94
N MET A 119 -1.60 -12.73 4.94
CA MET A 119 -0.51 -12.00 5.61
C MET A 119 -0.56 -12.17 7.12
N GLN A 120 -1.73 -12.16 7.74
CA GLN A 120 -1.88 -12.40 9.17
C GLN A 120 -1.42 -13.82 9.54
N GLU A 121 -1.86 -14.84 8.81
CA GLU A 121 -1.43 -16.23 9.02
C GLU A 121 0.10 -16.39 8.86
N ALA A 122 0.69 -15.73 7.85
CA ALA A 122 2.13 -15.73 7.67
C ALA A 122 2.88 -15.06 8.82
N CYS A 123 2.34 -13.98 9.39
CA CYS A 123 2.91 -13.32 10.58
C CYS A 123 2.87 -14.20 11.83
N GLU A 124 1.80 -14.96 12.00
CA GLU A 124 1.64 -15.89 13.12
C GLU A 124 2.61 -17.08 13.00
N ALA A 125 2.80 -17.59 11.78
CA ALA A 125 3.73 -18.68 11.50
C ALA A 125 5.22 -18.27 11.54
N ASN A 126 5.52 -17.06 11.07
CA ASN A 126 6.86 -16.51 10.97
C ASN A 126 6.89 -15.11 11.60
N PRO A 127 7.03 -15.00 12.93
CA PRO A 127 7.10 -13.73 13.61
C PRO A 127 8.21 -12.84 13.09
N GLY A 128 7.88 -11.59 12.80
CA GLY A 128 8.82 -10.60 12.30
C GLY A 128 8.38 -9.18 12.65
N THR A 129 9.15 -8.22 12.19
CA THR A 129 8.86 -6.80 12.43
C THR A 129 9.40 -5.91 11.32
N MET A 130 9.09 -4.63 11.41
CA MET A 130 9.60 -3.59 10.52
C MET A 130 10.14 -2.40 11.32
N ALA A 131 11.04 -1.64 10.74
CA ALA A 131 11.54 -0.40 11.33
C ALA A 131 11.73 0.69 10.27
N ALA A 132 11.36 1.91 10.62
CA ALA A 132 11.60 3.09 9.79
C ALA A 132 13.01 3.65 10.04
N ILE A 133 13.77 3.84 8.97
CA ILE A 133 15.12 4.38 8.99
C ILE A 133 15.09 5.76 8.33
N LEU A 134 15.50 6.78 9.06
CA LEU A 134 15.47 8.17 8.62
C LEU A 134 16.87 8.79 8.63
N GLY A 135 17.16 9.55 7.59
CA GLY A 135 18.35 10.42 7.53
C GLY A 135 19.63 9.76 7.05
N LEU A 136 19.55 8.57 6.44
CA LEU A 136 20.64 7.94 5.68
C LEU A 136 20.26 7.80 4.21
N PRO A 137 21.23 7.90 3.28
CA PRO A 137 21.03 7.51 1.88
C PRO A 137 20.60 6.04 1.78
N ASP A 138 19.67 5.74 0.88
CA ASP A 138 19.10 4.40 0.70
C ASP A 138 20.18 3.35 0.39
N GLU A 139 21.18 3.69 -0.44
CA GLU A 139 22.30 2.82 -0.81
C GLU A 139 23.11 2.41 0.44
N LYS A 140 23.36 3.36 1.34
CA LYS A 140 24.08 3.10 2.59
C LYS A 140 23.29 2.17 3.52
N VAL A 141 21.98 2.35 3.60
CA VAL A 141 21.12 1.44 4.35
C VAL A 141 21.23 0.03 3.77
N VAL A 142 21.06 -0.12 2.46
CA VAL A 142 21.12 -1.43 1.77
C VAL A 142 22.48 -2.11 1.97
N GLU A 143 23.59 -1.36 1.93
CA GLU A 143 24.94 -1.90 2.18
C GLU A 143 25.08 -2.44 3.61
N ILE A 144 24.60 -1.69 4.59
CA ILE A 144 24.67 -2.10 6.00
C ILE A 144 23.82 -3.35 6.25
N LEU A 145 22.63 -3.44 5.64
CA LEU A 145 21.77 -4.63 5.80
C LEU A 145 22.45 -5.91 5.33
N LYS A 146 23.32 -5.85 4.31
CA LYS A 146 24.10 -7.00 3.82
C LYS A 146 25.12 -7.52 4.84
N THR A 147 25.49 -6.72 5.82
CA THR A 147 26.44 -7.09 6.88
C THR A 147 25.78 -7.73 8.11
N ILE A 148 24.45 -7.71 8.17
CA ILE A 148 23.71 -8.28 9.30
C ILE A 148 23.58 -9.77 9.12
N GLU A 149 24.20 -10.52 10.04
CA GLU A 149 24.17 -11.99 10.05
C GLU A 149 23.08 -12.53 10.99
N GLY A 150 22.70 -13.79 10.79
CA GLY A 150 21.83 -14.53 11.71
C GLY A 150 20.35 -14.13 11.61
N GLY A 151 19.80 -14.19 10.40
CA GLY A 151 18.38 -13.94 10.15
C GLY A 151 18.14 -13.11 8.90
N VAL A 152 16.87 -12.89 8.58
CA VAL A 152 16.43 -12.12 7.43
C VAL A 152 16.23 -10.67 7.86
N VAL A 153 16.86 -9.72 7.17
CA VAL A 153 16.50 -8.31 7.20
C VAL A 153 16.76 -7.67 5.83
N ILE A 154 15.77 -6.99 5.29
CA ILE A 154 15.84 -6.40 3.95
C ILE A 154 15.25 -4.99 3.94
N ALA A 155 15.59 -4.22 2.90
CA ALA A 155 14.90 -2.99 2.57
C ALA A 155 13.54 -3.33 1.97
N ALA A 156 12.46 -2.90 2.63
CA ALA A 156 11.10 -3.28 2.26
C ALA A 156 10.32 -2.15 1.57
N ASN A 157 10.49 -0.89 2.01
CA ASN A 157 9.79 0.25 1.42
C ASN A 157 10.77 1.41 1.19
N PHE A 158 10.99 1.75 -0.06
CA PHE A 158 11.72 2.96 -0.47
C PHE A 158 10.71 4.11 -0.61
N ASN A 159 10.42 4.80 0.49
CA ASN A 159 9.31 5.74 0.57
C ASN A 159 9.62 7.13 -0.02
N CYS A 160 10.78 7.67 0.30
CA CYS A 160 11.33 8.87 -0.32
C CYS A 160 12.83 8.94 0.03
N PRO A 161 13.62 9.80 -0.63
CA PRO A 161 15.03 9.94 -0.30
C PRO A 161 15.26 10.15 1.19
N GLY A 162 16.07 9.29 1.81
CA GLY A 162 16.38 9.31 3.23
C GLY A 162 15.27 8.80 4.17
N GLN A 163 14.24 8.15 3.63
CA GLN A 163 13.19 7.47 4.40
C GLN A 163 12.92 6.08 3.81
N LEU A 164 13.44 5.07 4.47
CA LEU A 164 13.34 3.67 4.07
C LEU A 164 12.79 2.85 5.23
N VAL A 165 12.01 1.82 4.93
CA VAL A 165 11.54 0.85 5.94
C VAL A 165 12.27 -0.47 5.70
N ILE A 166 12.83 -1.03 6.77
CA ILE A 166 13.43 -2.37 6.79
C ILE A 166 12.46 -3.37 7.38
N SER A 167 12.57 -4.63 6.99
CA SER A 167 11.65 -5.70 7.35
C SER A 167 12.40 -7.02 7.50
N GLY A 168 12.05 -7.83 8.50
CA GLY A 168 12.67 -9.12 8.71
C GLY A 168 12.37 -9.73 10.07
N ASP A 169 13.23 -10.68 10.44
CA ASP A 169 13.20 -11.28 11.78
C ASP A 169 13.42 -10.23 12.86
N VAL A 170 12.76 -10.38 14.00
CA VAL A 170 12.79 -9.40 15.10
C VAL A 170 14.24 -9.07 15.50
N ASP A 171 15.05 -10.08 15.78
CA ASP A 171 16.43 -9.88 16.24
C ASP A 171 17.34 -9.30 15.15
N ALA A 172 17.12 -9.69 13.90
CA ALA A 172 17.88 -9.16 12.76
C ALA A 172 17.56 -7.68 12.51
N VAL A 173 16.29 -7.29 12.60
CA VAL A 173 15.85 -5.89 12.51
C VAL A 173 16.43 -5.05 13.65
N ASP A 174 16.46 -5.58 14.88
CA ASP A 174 17.05 -4.87 16.03
C ASP A 174 18.55 -4.63 15.83
N ARG A 175 19.31 -5.66 15.43
CA ARG A 175 20.75 -5.51 15.10
C ARG A 175 20.95 -4.49 13.96
N ALA A 176 20.12 -4.56 12.94
CA ALA A 176 20.18 -3.59 11.84
C ALA A 176 19.91 -2.17 12.32
N CYS A 177 18.94 -1.95 13.19
CA CYS A 177 18.65 -0.63 13.76
C CYS A 177 19.86 -0.07 14.53
N GLU A 178 20.55 -0.89 15.32
CA GLU A 178 21.76 -0.48 16.05
C GLU A 178 22.88 -0.10 15.06
N ALA A 179 23.19 -0.96 14.10
CA ALA A 179 24.22 -0.69 13.08
C ALA A 179 23.92 0.57 12.25
N LEU A 180 22.66 0.79 11.90
CA LEU A 180 22.23 1.98 11.15
C LEU A 180 22.32 3.26 11.96
N LYS A 181 22.04 3.22 13.26
CA LYS A 181 22.26 4.35 14.19
C LYS A 181 23.73 4.69 14.30
N GLU A 182 24.59 3.69 14.47
CA GLU A 182 26.05 3.88 14.50
C GLU A 182 26.59 4.49 13.21
N ALA A 183 25.98 4.12 12.07
CA ALA A 183 26.32 4.67 10.76
C ALA A 183 25.77 6.09 10.50
N GLY A 184 25.02 6.66 11.45
CA GLY A 184 24.55 8.06 11.41
C GLY A 184 23.08 8.23 11.04
N ALA A 185 22.24 7.18 11.11
CA ALA A 185 20.81 7.36 10.97
C ALA A 185 20.26 8.30 12.05
N LYS A 186 19.48 9.29 11.65
CA LYS A 186 18.84 10.22 12.59
C LYS A 186 17.80 9.51 13.45
N ARG A 187 17.13 8.53 12.90
CA ARG A 187 16.17 7.66 13.59
C ARG A 187 16.19 6.26 12.99
N ALA A 188 16.08 5.25 13.83
CA ALA A 188 15.78 3.87 13.50
C ALA A 188 14.71 3.41 14.49
N LEU A 189 13.45 3.43 14.06
CA LEU A 189 12.28 3.25 14.92
C LEU A 189 11.50 2.04 14.49
N ARG A 190 11.30 1.09 15.42
CA ARG A 190 10.40 -0.04 15.23
C ARG A 190 8.99 0.45 14.96
N LEU A 191 8.35 -0.11 13.96
CA LEU A 191 6.96 0.17 13.64
C LEU A 191 6.04 -0.77 14.44
N ASN A 192 4.87 -0.27 14.80
CA ASN A 192 3.84 -1.08 15.45
C ASN A 192 3.04 -1.87 14.40
N VAL A 193 3.68 -2.88 13.82
CA VAL A 193 3.11 -3.79 12.82
C VAL A 193 3.33 -5.23 13.23
N GLY A 194 2.41 -6.10 12.82
CA GLY A 194 2.35 -7.49 13.25
C GLY A 194 3.29 -8.45 12.52
N GLY A 195 4.14 -7.97 11.59
CA GLY A 195 4.98 -8.88 10.83
C GLY A 195 5.97 -8.21 9.89
N ALA A 196 6.75 -9.04 9.20
CA ALA A 196 7.79 -8.63 8.26
C ALA A 196 7.24 -8.54 6.82
N PHE A 197 6.45 -7.51 6.55
CA PHE A 197 5.85 -7.31 5.24
C PHE A 197 6.91 -7.02 4.17
N HIS A 198 6.62 -7.38 2.93
CA HIS A 198 7.52 -7.20 1.77
C HIS A 198 8.88 -7.86 1.93
N SER A 199 8.94 -8.96 2.67
CA SER A 199 10.14 -9.76 2.92
C SER A 199 9.93 -11.23 2.53
N PRO A 200 10.98 -12.04 2.45
CA PRO A 200 10.86 -13.48 2.23
C PRO A 200 9.97 -14.22 3.25
N LEU A 201 9.77 -13.65 4.45
CA LEU A 201 8.90 -14.22 5.49
C LEU A 201 7.40 -14.21 5.08
N MET A 202 7.04 -13.43 4.06
CA MET A 202 5.69 -13.40 3.49
C MET A 202 5.45 -14.44 2.38
N GLU A 203 6.40 -15.32 2.11
CA GLU A 203 6.25 -16.34 1.05
C GLU A 203 4.98 -17.20 1.18
N PRO A 204 4.56 -17.68 2.38
CA PRO A 204 3.29 -18.39 2.51
C PRO A 204 2.08 -17.57 2.08
N ALA A 205 2.07 -16.28 2.41
CA ALA A 205 1.00 -15.37 2.00
C ALA A 205 1.02 -15.12 0.48
N ARG A 206 2.21 -14.99 -0.13
CA ARG A 206 2.36 -14.85 -1.57
C ARG A 206 1.77 -16.05 -2.32
N VAL A 207 2.07 -17.26 -1.88
CA VAL A 207 1.54 -18.50 -2.50
C VAL A 207 0.00 -18.54 -2.41
N ALA A 208 -0.56 -18.29 -1.22
CA ALA A 208 -2.01 -18.29 -1.02
C ALA A 208 -2.74 -17.21 -1.84
N LEU A 209 -2.13 -16.02 -1.96
CA LEU A 209 -2.70 -14.93 -2.75
C LEU A 209 -2.56 -15.17 -4.26
N ALA A 210 -1.48 -15.81 -4.69
CA ALA A 210 -1.24 -16.12 -6.11
C ALA A 210 -2.38 -16.96 -6.70
N GLU A 211 -2.86 -17.98 -6.00
CA GLU A 211 -4.00 -18.80 -6.42
C GLU A 211 -5.26 -17.95 -6.63
N ALA A 212 -5.55 -17.04 -5.70
CA ALA A 212 -6.71 -16.15 -5.79
C ALA A 212 -6.58 -15.15 -6.95
N ILE A 213 -5.39 -14.57 -7.16
CA ILE A 213 -5.14 -13.64 -8.27
C ILE A 213 -5.29 -14.35 -9.62
N GLU A 214 -4.72 -15.55 -9.77
CA GLU A 214 -4.84 -16.30 -11.03
C GLU A 214 -6.28 -16.69 -11.35
N ALA A 215 -7.08 -17.01 -10.34
CA ALA A 215 -8.50 -17.35 -10.49
C ALA A 215 -9.41 -16.12 -10.72
N THR A 216 -8.90 -14.91 -10.52
CA THR A 216 -9.68 -13.67 -10.66
C THR A 216 -9.56 -13.12 -12.10
N GLU A 217 -10.66 -12.60 -12.63
CA GLU A 217 -10.68 -11.91 -13.92
C GLU A 217 -10.10 -10.50 -13.78
N PHE A 218 -9.13 -10.18 -14.64
CA PHE A 218 -8.53 -8.84 -14.75
C PHE A 218 -8.81 -8.28 -16.14
N HIS A 219 -9.09 -7.00 -16.20
CA HIS A 219 -9.34 -6.26 -17.43
C HIS A 219 -8.18 -5.29 -17.72
N THR A 220 -8.09 -4.85 -18.96
CA THR A 220 -7.13 -3.80 -19.34
C THR A 220 -7.51 -2.51 -18.63
N PRO A 221 -6.58 -1.89 -17.85
CA PRO A 221 -6.87 -0.65 -17.18
C PRO A 221 -7.06 0.49 -18.18
N ARG A 222 -7.89 1.50 -17.84
CA ARG A 222 -8.15 2.68 -18.67
C ARG A 222 -6.97 3.66 -18.75
N CYS A 223 -6.00 3.54 -17.85
CA CYS A 223 -4.77 4.31 -17.82
C CYS A 223 -3.63 3.45 -17.26
N PRO A 224 -2.35 3.83 -17.48
CA PRO A 224 -1.21 3.12 -16.94
C PRO A 224 -1.25 3.00 -15.43
N ILE A 225 -0.86 1.83 -14.91
CA ILE A 225 -0.67 1.57 -13.48
C ILE A 225 0.83 1.47 -13.20
N TYR A 226 1.32 2.29 -12.26
CA TYR A 226 2.70 2.21 -11.80
C TYR A 226 2.76 1.28 -10.61
N GLN A 227 3.20 0.04 -10.84
CA GLN A 227 3.21 -1.01 -9.83
C GLN A 227 4.49 -0.96 -8.98
N ASN A 228 4.38 -1.37 -7.72
CA ASN A 228 5.45 -1.23 -6.73
C ASN A 228 6.72 -2.01 -7.09
N VAL A 229 6.59 -3.21 -7.66
CA VAL A 229 7.72 -4.10 -7.96
C VAL A 229 8.55 -3.58 -9.13
N PRO A 230 7.98 -3.32 -10.33
CA PRO A 230 8.75 -2.83 -11.46
C PRO A 230 9.05 -1.33 -11.38
N ALA A 231 8.30 -0.58 -10.59
CA ALA A 231 8.38 0.88 -10.45
C ALA A 231 8.24 1.65 -11.77
N HIS A 232 7.45 1.12 -12.70
CA HIS A 232 7.13 1.76 -13.98
C HIS A 232 5.70 1.40 -14.42
N ALA A 233 5.24 2.05 -15.49
CA ALA A 233 3.92 1.84 -16.07
C ALA A 233 3.71 0.41 -16.59
N VAL A 234 2.58 -0.20 -16.24
CA VAL A 234 2.13 -1.51 -16.71
C VAL A 234 0.69 -1.38 -17.21
N ASN A 235 0.40 -1.96 -18.38
CA ASN A 235 -0.92 -1.89 -19.01
C ASN A 235 -1.51 -3.28 -19.31
N CYS A 236 -0.69 -4.32 -19.36
CA CYS A 236 -1.18 -5.67 -19.71
C CYS A 236 -1.58 -6.46 -18.46
N THR A 237 -2.69 -7.17 -18.55
CA THR A 237 -3.25 -7.96 -17.44
C THR A 237 -2.28 -9.01 -16.91
N HIS A 238 -1.55 -9.69 -17.81
CA HIS A 238 -0.53 -10.68 -17.40
C HIS A 238 0.58 -10.04 -16.54
N GLY A 239 1.13 -8.91 -16.98
CA GLY A 239 2.15 -8.16 -16.22
C GLY A 239 1.62 -7.69 -14.88
N ILE A 240 0.38 -7.17 -14.85
CA ILE A 240 -0.28 -6.72 -13.62
C ILE A 240 -0.39 -7.87 -12.61
N LYS A 241 -0.93 -9.03 -13.02
CA LYS A 241 -1.04 -10.21 -12.14
C LYS A 241 0.32 -10.66 -11.60
N LYS A 242 1.31 -10.82 -12.50
CA LYS A 242 2.68 -11.24 -12.14
C LYS A 242 3.29 -10.33 -11.08
N ASN A 243 3.20 -9.01 -11.27
CA ASN A 243 3.76 -8.04 -10.35
C ASN A 243 3.01 -8.00 -9.01
N LEU A 244 1.69 -8.14 -9.05
CA LEU A 244 0.83 -8.16 -7.87
C LEU A 244 1.13 -9.38 -6.99
N ILE A 245 1.38 -10.54 -7.60
CA ILE A 245 1.81 -11.77 -6.90
C ILE A 245 3.19 -11.56 -6.26
N ALA A 246 4.14 -10.99 -6.99
CA ALA A 246 5.50 -10.75 -6.49
C ALA A 246 5.56 -9.71 -5.35
N GLN A 247 4.58 -8.80 -5.27
CA GLN A 247 4.59 -7.66 -4.36
C GLN A 247 4.77 -8.03 -2.89
N LEU A 248 4.18 -9.15 -2.42
CA LEU A 248 4.21 -9.52 -1.00
C LEU A 248 5.60 -9.85 -0.47
N THR A 249 6.50 -10.31 -1.34
CA THR A 249 7.88 -10.68 -1.00
C THR A 249 8.92 -9.76 -1.61
N ALA A 250 8.49 -8.70 -2.28
CA ALA A 250 9.35 -7.74 -2.96
C ALA A 250 9.22 -6.33 -2.35
N PRO A 251 10.25 -5.49 -2.49
CA PRO A 251 10.20 -4.12 -2.01
C PRO A 251 9.14 -3.27 -2.71
N VAL A 252 8.55 -2.34 -1.96
CA VAL A 252 7.74 -1.23 -2.49
C VAL A 252 8.69 -0.12 -2.92
N ARG A 253 8.87 0.05 -4.22
CA ARG A 253 9.77 1.04 -4.83
C ARG A 253 9.04 2.35 -5.11
N TRP A 254 8.49 2.96 -4.04
CA TRP A 254 7.63 4.14 -4.17
C TRP A 254 8.35 5.36 -4.73
N THR A 255 9.57 5.63 -4.26
CA THR A 255 10.41 6.72 -4.77
C THR A 255 10.58 6.63 -6.28
N GLU A 256 10.96 5.47 -6.79
CA GLU A 256 11.17 5.25 -8.22
C GLU A 256 9.85 5.31 -9.01
N SER A 257 8.75 4.80 -8.44
CA SER A 257 7.42 4.89 -9.06
C SER A 257 6.98 6.34 -9.25
N VAL A 258 7.17 7.20 -8.25
CA VAL A 258 6.85 8.64 -8.36
C VAL A 258 7.77 9.32 -9.37
N GLN A 259 9.07 9.03 -9.34
CA GLN A 259 10.03 9.57 -10.32
C GLN A 259 9.67 9.18 -11.76
N ALA A 260 9.27 7.93 -11.99
CA ALA A 260 8.82 7.46 -13.29
C ALA A 260 7.55 8.19 -13.74
N MET A 261 6.56 8.36 -12.85
CA MET A 261 5.34 9.12 -13.17
C MET A 261 5.66 10.58 -13.55
N VAL A 262 6.58 11.22 -12.84
CA VAL A 262 7.01 12.59 -13.15
C VAL A 262 7.74 12.64 -14.49
N ALA A 263 8.64 11.69 -14.78
CA ALA A 263 9.32 11.58 -16.06
C ALA A 263 8.34 11.39 -17.23
N ASP A 264 7.23 10.68 -16.99
CA ASP A 264 6.16 10.46 -17.97
C ASP A 264 5.15 11.63 -18.04
N GLY A 265 5.40 12.72 -17.32
CA GLY A 265 4.70 14.00 -17.44
C GLY A 265 3.71 14.33 -16.33
N ALA A 266 3.68 13.59 -15.22
CA ALA A 266 2.85 13.93 -14.08
C ALA A 266 3.34 15.23 -13.41
N THR A 267 2.44 16.21 -13.30
CA THR A 267 2.68 17.49 -12.62
C THR A 267 1.78 17.70 -11.42
N ARG A 268 0.73 16.89 -11.31
CA ARG A 268 -0.25 16.92 -10.21
C ARG A 268 -0.49 15.51 -9.69
N PHE A 269 -0.45 15.36 -8.38
CA PHE A 269 -0.75 14.10 -7.68
C PHE A 269 -1.94 14.30 -6.76
N ILE A 270 -2.96 13.45 -6.92
CA ILE A 270 -4.16 13.45 -6.08
C ILE A 270 -4.19 12.16 -5.28
N GLU A 271 -4.05 12.27 -3.97
CA GLU A 271 -4.21 11.14 -3.05
C GLU A 271 -5.68 10.92 -2.77
N VAL A 272 -6.20 9.74 -3.11
CA VAL A 272 -7.59 9.34 -2.86
C VAL A 272 -7.63 8.30 -1.77
N GLY A 273 -8.19 8.68 -0.63
CA GLY A 273 -8.24 7.82 0.54
C GLY A 273 -7.98 8.59 1.83
N PRO A 274 -7.91 7.90 2.98
CA PRO A 274 -7.72 8.54 4.27
C PRO A 274 -6.31 9.12 4.43
N GLY A 275 -6.20 10.24 5.12
CA GLY A 275 -4.92 10.86 5.47
C GLY A 275 -4.25 11.64 4.33
N ALA A 276 -2.95 11.91 4.50
CA ALA A 276 -2.15 12.71 3.57
C ALA A 276 -0.70 12.19 3.47
N VAL A 277 -0.49 10.90 3.69
CA VAL A 277 0.85 10.31 3.76
C VAL A 277 1.55 10.38 2.41
N LEU A 278 0.86 9.99 1.34
CA LEU A 278 1.46 9.97 0.00
C LEU A 278 1.72 11.38 -0.53
N GLN A 279 0.89 12.36 -0.21
CA GLN A 279 1.15 13.76 -0.53
C GLN A 279 2.49 14.22 0.04
N GLY A 280 2.74 13.90 1.31
CA GLY A 280 4.00 14.22 1.98
C GLY A 280 5.21 13.53 1.34
N LEU A 281 5.09 12.25 0.96
CA LEU A 281 6.15 11.50 0.27
C LEU A 281 6.42 12.07 -1.13
N VAL A 282 5.36 12.33 -1.90
CA VAL A 282 5.48 12.92 -3.24
C VAL A 282 6.18 14.26 -3.20
N LYS A 283 5.85 15.13 -2.24
CA LYS A 283 6.52 16.43 -2.08
C LYS A 283 8.01 16.31 -1.77
N LYS A 284 8.42 15.29 -1.03
CA LYS A 284 9.85 15.02 -0.77
C LYS A 284 10.59 14.45 -1.98
N ILE A 285 9.90 13.67 -2.82
CA ILE A 285 10.48 13.06 -4.03
C ILE A 285 10.56 14.08 -5.17
N ALA A 286 9.48 14.84 -5.37
CA ALA A 286 9.30 15.77 -6.47
C ALA A 286 8.69 17.10 -5.96
N PRO A 287 9.49 18.00 -5.36
CA PRO A 287 8.98 19.22 -4.71
C PRO A 287 8.20 20.17 -5.63
N ALA A 288 8.45 20.09 -6.94
CA ALA A 288 7.84 20.98 -7.93
C ALA A 288 6.41 20.58 -8.34
N VAL A 289 5.97 19.36 -8.05
CA VAL A 289 4.63 18.91 -8.43
C VAL A 289 3.56 19.42 -7.45
N GLU A 290 2.34 19.54 -7.94
CA GLU A 290 1.17 19.83 -7.10
C GLU A 290 0.69 18.57 -6.40
N THR A 291 0.24 18.71 -5.15
CA THR A 291 -0.37 17.61 -4.39
C THR A 291 -1.70 18.05 -3.80
N GLU A 292 -2.67 17.15 -3.83
CA GLU A 292 -4.03 17.35 -3.30
C GLU A 292 -4.53 16.04 -2.68
N GLY A 293 -5.45 16.12 -1.71
CA GLY A 293 -6.12 14.98 -1.10
C GLY A 293 -7.63 14.99 -1.39
N LYS A 294 -8.20 13.81 -1.61
CA LYS A 294 -9.65 13.54 -1.69
C LYS A 294 -9.96 12.44 -0.66
N GLN A 295 -10.45 12.86 0.50
CA GLN A 295 -10.83 11.96 1.60
C GLN A 295 -12.30 11.59 1.55
#